data_a27143ff08057dd18fbcc4aeddadaa33
#
_entry.id   a27143ff08057dd18fbcc4aeddadaa33
#
_cell.length_a   1.000
_cell.length_b   1.000
_cell.length_c   1.000
_cell.angle_alpha   90.00
_cell.angle_beta   90.00
_cell.angle_gamma   90.00
#
_symmetry.space_group_name_H-M   'P 1'
#
loop_
_entity.id
_entity.type
_entity.pdbx_description
1 polymer ?
#
loop_
_entity_poly.entity_id
_entity_poly.type
_entity_poly.pdbx_seq_one_letter_code
_entity_poly.pdbx_strand_id
1 'polypeptide(L)'
;VASDVNLEKYQKCYQFDWLSWHFNSTRSVIQSADVLIMASGTVTLEATLSNKPFVVIYRVAPLTYWLGKKLIKVPFISITNLIAGKKGVTELIQHDANVENIKSEIMRILCDQSYANQIRDFLQYVCRLLGEPGASQRAAHIILNYLES
;
A
#
# COMPACT_ATOMS: atom_id res chain seq x y z
N VAL A 1 10.49 2.22 -7.82
CA VAL A 1 11.39 2.93 -6.90
C VAL A 1 11.40 4.38 -7.33
N ALA A 2 11.32 5.31 -6.36
CA ALA A 2 11.42 6.73 -6.64
C ALA A 2 12.76 7.06 -7.32
N SER A 3 12.77 8.04 -8.23
CA SER A 3 13.90 8.44 -9.05
C SER A 3 15.17 8.82 -8.27
N ASP A 4 15.04 9.07 -6.97
CA ASP A 4 16.10 9.65 -6.13
C ASP A 4 16.87 8.60 -5.30
N VAL A 5 16.54 7.31 -5.45
CA VAL A 5 17.21 6.24 -4.73
C VAL A 5 18.43 5.77 -5.52
N ASN A 6 19.61 5.85 -4.92
CA ASN A 6 20.82 5.29 -5.53
C ASN A 6 20.77 3.76 -5.54
N LEU A 7 20.22 3.24 -6.62
CA LEU A 7 19.92 1.82 -6.83
C LEU A 7 21.18 0.96 -6.95
N GLU A 8 22.25 1.49 -7.53
CA GLU A 8 23.51 0.76 -7.67
C GLU A 8 24.07 0.32 -6.33
N LYS A 9 23.89 1.15 -5.29
CA LYS A 9 24.30 0.81 -3.93
C LYS A 9 23.55 -0.41 -3.39
N TYR A 10 22.23 -0.47 -3.62
CA TYR A 10 21.41 -1.60 -3.15
C TYR A 10 21.67 -2.86 -3.97
N GLN A 11 21.79 -2.76 -5.28
CA GLN A 11 22.12 -3.89 -6.15
C GLN A 11 23.47 -4.52 -5.82
N LYS A 12 24.47 -3.71 -5.45
CA LYS A 12 25.78 -4.21 -5.00
C LYS A 12 25.73 -4.91 -3.63
N CYS A 13 24.84 -4.44 -2.73
CA CYS A 13 24.73 -5.01 -1.38
C CYS A 13 23.86 -6.27 -1.32
N TYR A 14 22.90 -6.42 -2.22
CA TYR A 14 21.89 -7.51 -2.17
C TYR A 14 21.86 -8.25 -3.51
N GLN A 15 22.77 -9.18 -3.68
CA GLN A 15 22.86 -10.08 -4.85
C GLN A 15 22.47 -11.49 -4.39
N PHE A 16 21.22 -11.88 -4.68
CA PHE A 16 20.70 -13.21 -4.41
C PHE A 16 20.02 -13.73 -5.67
N ASP A 17 20.19 -15.01 -5.99
CA ASP A 17 19.62 -15.63 -7.21
C ASP A 17 18.09 -15.54 -7.28
N TRP A 18 17.43 -15.45 -6.12
CA TRP A 18 15.99 -15.32 -6.00
C TRP A 18 15.49 -13.86 -6.01
N LEU A 19 16.37 -12.85 -6.06
CA LEU A 19 16.04 -11.43 -6.01
C LEU A 19 16.12 -10.80 -7.40
N SER A 20 15.00 -10.26 -7.86
CA SER A 20 14.91 -9.50 -9.10
C SER A 20 14.64 -8.03 -8.83
N TRP A 21 15.33 -7.15 -9.53
CA TRP A 21 15.16 -5.70 -9.45
C TRP A 21 14.33 -5.20 -10.63
N HIS A 22 13.22 -4.52 -10.34
CA HIS A 22 12.33 -3.95 -11.35
C HIS A 22 12.21 -2.44 -11.18
N PHE A 23 12.38 -1.69 -12.27
CA PHE A 23 12.37 -0.23 -12.30
C PHE A 23 11.27 0.26 -13.23
N ASN A 24 10.58 1.35 -12.84
CA ASN A 24 9.51 1.96 -13.63
C ASN A 24 8.40 0.98 -14.06
N SER A 25 8.23 -0.12 -13.33
CA SER A 25 7.32 -1.22 -13.64
C SER A 25 6.42 -1.59 -12.44
N THR A 26 6.11 -0.65 -11.56
CA THR A 26 5.32 -0.85 -10.34
C THR A 26 4.04 -1.62 -10.61
N ARG A 27 3.29 -1.22 -11.65
CA ARG A 27 2.03 -1.87 -12.02
C ARG A 27 2.22 -3.34 -12.41
N SER A 28 3.23 -3.65 -13.22
CA SER A 28 3.53 -5.03 -13.63
C SER A 28 3.95 -5.88 -12.44
N VAL A 29 4.76 -5.34 -11.54
CA VAL A 29 5.17 -6.03 -10.30
C VAL A 29 3.96 -6.30 -9.41
N ILE A 30 3.07 -5.31 -9.21
CA ILE A 30 1.84 -5.50 -8.43
C ILE A 30 0.99 -6.62 -9.06
N GLN A 31 0.81 -6.62 -10.37
CA GLN A 31 -0.02 -7.61 -11.05
C GLN A 31 0.53 -9.04 -10.98
N SER A 32 1.85 -9.21 -11.02
CA SER A 32 2.51 -10.53 -10.98
C SER A 32 2.69 -11.09 -9.57
N ALA A 33 2.61 -10.26 -8.53
CA ALA A 33 2.85 -10.70 -7.16
C ALA A 33 1.67 -11.49 -6.59
N ASP A 34 1.97 -12.47 -5.73
CA ASP A 34 0.99 -13.20 -4.92
C ASP A 34 0.65 -12.43 -3.64
N VAL A 35 1.64 -11.75 -3.06
CA VAL A 35 1.54 -10.89 -1.89
C VAL A 35 2.54 -9.75 -1.98
N LEU A 36 2.22 -8.59 -1.41
CA LEU A 36 3.05 -7.39 -1.46
C LEU A 36 3.44 -6.92 -0.06
N ILE A 37 4.66 -6.40 0.06
CA ILE A 37 5.13 -5.64 1.21
C ILE A 37 5.34 -4.21 0.72
N MET A 38 4.69 -3.24 1.31
CA MET A 38 4.75 -1.87 0.84
C MET A 38 4.74 -0.84 1.95
N ALA A 39 5.41 0.28 1.69
CA ALA A 39 5.28 1.45 2.55
C ALA A 39 3.89 2.07 2.40
N SER A 40 3.43 2.77 3.43
CA SER A 40 2.20 3.57 3.33
C SER A 40 2.34 4.66 2.25
N GLY A 41 1.34 4.79 1.41
CA GLY A 41 1.29 5.77 0.32
C GLY A 41 0.26 5.40 -0.74
N THR A 42 0.25 6.14 -1.85
CA THR A 42 -0.68 5.91 -2.99
C THR A 42 -0.53 4.54 -3.62
N VAL A 43 0.64 3.90 -3.51
CA VAL A 43 0.89 2.55 -4.00
C VAL A 43 -0.03 1.50 -3.35
N THR A 44 -0.47 1.72 -2.11
CA THR A 44 -1.44 0.84 -1.44
C THR A 44 -2.81 0.88 -2.13
N LEU A 45 -3.17 2.01 -2.73
CA LEU A 45 -4.39 2.14 -3.52
C LEU A 45 -4.27 1.37 -4.84
N GLU A 46 -3.11 1.41 -5.51
CA GLU A 46 -2.86 0.62 -6.72
C GLU A 46 -2.98 -0.89 -6.45
N ALA A 47 -2.42 -1.37 -5.34
CA ALA A 47 -2.56 -2.76 -4.91
C ALA A 47 -4.02 -3.12 -4.59
N THR A 48 -4.77 -2.21 -3.96
CA THR A 48 -6.20 -2.35 -3.68
C THR A 48 -6.99 -2.53 -4.97
N LEU A 49 -6.79 -1.64 -5.94
CA LEU A 49 -7.44 -1.70 -7.25
C LEU A 49 -7.08 -2.96 -8.05
N SER A 50 -5.89 -3.50 -7.82
CA SER A 50 -5.42 -4.75 -8.43
C SER A 50 -5.87 -6.01 -7.66
N ASN A 51 -6.61 -5.86 -6.56
CA ASN A 51 -7.09 -6.92 -5.68
C ASN A 51 -5.97 -7.86 -5.18
N LYS A 52 -4.78 -7.31 -4.95
CA LYS A 52 -3.61 -8.05 -4.49
C LYS A 52 -3.44 -7.91 -2.98
N PRO A 53 -3.39 -9.02 -2.22
CA PRO A 53 -3.12 -8.98 -0.79
C PRO A 53 -1.77 -8.33 -0.48
N PHE A 54 -1.73 -7.52 0.57
CA PHE A 54 -0.51 -6.85 0.98
C PHE A 54 -0.46 -6.59 2.49
N VAL A 55 0.76 -6.35 2.97
CA VAL A 55 1.04 -5.83 4.30
C VAL A 55 1.69 -4.46 4.17
N VAL A 56 1.26 -3.52 5.01
CA VAL A 56 1.82 -2.18 5.07
C VAL A 56 2.86 -2.11 6.17
N ILE A 57 4.04 -1.61 5.84
CA ILE A 57 5.10 -1.32 6.81
C ILE A 57 5.29 0.19 6.91
N TYR A 58 5.45 0.69 8.14
CA TYR A 58 5.69 2.11 8.35
C TYR A 58 6.67 2.33 9.49
N ARG A 59 7.81 2.94 9.16
CA ARG A 59 8.86 3.23 10.13
C ARG A 59 9.42 4.62 9.87
N VAL A 60 9.37 5.46 10.88
CA VAL A 60 9.92 6.82 10.87
C VAL A 60 10.78 7.04 12.10
N ALA A 61 11.54 8.13 12.12
CA ALA A 61 12.35 8.49 13.27
C ALA A 61 11.47 8.58 14.54
N PRO A 62 11.96 8.11 15.71
CA PRO A 62 11.17 8.05 16.95
C PRO A 62 10.54 9.39 17.33
N LEU A 63 11.28 10.49 17.16
CA LEU A 63 10.79 11.83 17.43
C LEU A 63 9.63 12.23 16.52
N THR A 64 9.74 11.93 15.21
CA THR A 64 8.69 12.18 14.22
C THR A 64 7.44 11.38 14.55
N TYR A 65 7.61 10.12 14.95
CA TYR A 65 6.50 9.26 15.36
C TYR A 65 5.78 9.80 16.60
N TRP A 66 6.54 10.21 17.62
CA TRP A 66 5.99 10.74 18.86
C TRP A 66 5.19 12.04 18.62
N LEU A 67 5.74 12.96 17.82
CA LEU A 67 5.03 14.19 17.43
C LEU A 67 3.79 13.87 16.58
N GLY A 68 3.93 12.98 15.59
CA GLY A 68 2.83 12.55 14.73
C GLY A 68 1.68 11.92 15.53
N LYS A 69 1.98 11.01 16.44
CA LYS A 69 0.99 10.35 17.29
C LYS A 69 0.20 11.34 18.17
N LYS A 70 0.80 12.47 18.55
CA LYS A 70 0.17 13.51 19.35
C LYS A 70 -0.70 14.46 18.52
N LEU A 71 -0.33 14.70 17.27
CA LEU A 71 -1.00 15.63 16.37
C LEU A 71 -2.02 14.94 15.44
N ILE A 72 -1.74 13.71 15.03
CA ILE A 72 -2.50 12.98 14.01
C ILE A 72 -3.36 11.91 14.70
N LYS A 73 -4.66 12.16 14.79
CA LYS A 73 -5.65 11.24 15.39
C LYS A 73 -6.30 10.31 14.35
N VAL A 74 -5.55 9.85 13.35
CA VAL A 74 -6.11 8.89 12.39
C VAL A 74 -5.96 7.46 12.92
N PRO A 75 -6.99 6.61 12.78
CA PRO A 75 -6.97 5.24 13.30
C PRO A 75 -6.08 4.30 12.46
N PHE A 76 -5.76 4.66 11.22
CA PHE A 76 -5.01 3.85 10.28
C PHE A 76 -3.99 4.68 9.51
N ILE A 77 -2.94 4.02 9.00
CA ILE A 77 -1.88 4.66 8.21
C ILE A 77 -2.04 4.37 6.72
N SER A 78 -2.54 3.20 6.35
CA SER A 78 -2.82 2.90 4.95
C SER A 78 -4.08 3.62 4.45
N ILE A 79 -4.00 4.14 3.24
CA ILE A 79 -5.16 4.77 2.57
C ILE A 79 -6.31 3.77 2.47
N THR A 80 -6.02 2.50 2.24
CA THR A 80 -7.00 1.42 2.11
C THR A 80 -7.86 1.25 3.37
N ASN A 81 -7.24 1.13 4.55
CA ASN A 81 -7.96 1.04 5.83
C ASN A 81 -8.67 2.35 6.18
N LEU A 82 -8.08 3.51 5.84
CA LEU A 82 -8.68 4.83 6.05
C LEU A 82 -9.98 4.97 5.26
N ILE A 83 -10.00 4.61 3.98
CA ILE A 83 -11.20 4.66 3.13
C ILE A 83 -12.29 3.74 3.69
N ALA A 84 -11.90 2.55 4.15
CA ALA A 84 -12.84 1.59 4.72
C ALA A 84 -13.36 1.97 6.11
N GLY A 85 -12.68 2.87 6.83
CA GLY A 85 -12.96 3.18 8.23
C GLY A 85 -12.74 2.01 9.19
N LYS A 86 -12.12 0.92 8.72
CA LYS A 86 -11.84 -0.30 9.51
C LYS A 86 -10.57 -0.99 9.04
N LYS A 87 -9.98 -1.82 9.92
CA LYS A 87 -8.82 -2.63 9.59
C LYS A 87 -9.23 -3.82 8.70
N GLY A 88 -8.59 -3.94 7.55
CA GLY A 88 -8.74 -5.09 6.65
C GLY A 88 -7.41 -5.56 6.09
N VAL A 89 -6.42 -4.67 5.98
CA VAL A 89 -5.03 -5.03 5.71
C VAL A 89 -4.19 -4.79 6.96
N THR A 90 -3.16 -5.61 7.14
CA THR A 90 -2.27 -5.49 8.29
C THR A 90 -1.31 -4.32 8.12
N GLU A 91 -1.22 -3.49 9.15
CA GLU A 91 -0.27 -2.39 9.26
C GLU A 91 0.73 -2.70 10.38
N LEU A 92 1.99 -2.81 10.02
CA LEU A 92 3.09 -3.01 10.95
C LEU A 92 3.82 -1.68 11.13
N ILE A 93 3.73 -1.12 12.32
CA ILE A 93 4.16 0.26 12.60
C ILE A 93 5.34 0.23 13.58
N GLN A 94 6.40 0.98 13.28
CA GLN A 94 7.57 1.16 14.14
C GLN A 94 8.18 -0.18 14.57
N HIS A 95 8.02 -0.58 15.84
CA HIS A 95 8.57 -1.82 16.41
C HIS A 95 7.90 -3.08 15.84
N ASP A 96 6.64 -2.98 15.44
CA ASP A 96 5.92 -4.09 14.82
C ASP A 96 6.40 -4.36 13.38
N ALA A 97 7.03 -3.37 12.73
CA ALA A 97 7.67 -3.52 11.43
C ALA A 97 9.04 -4.22 11.56
N ASN A 98 9.05 -5.45 12.07
CA ASN A 98 10.21 -6.32 12.21
C ASN A 98 10.08 -7.57 11.32
N VAL A 99 11.19 -8.26 11.13
CA VAL A 99 11.29 -9.41 10.21
C VAL A 99 10.31 -10.51 10.59
N GLU A 100 10.17 -10.82 11.86
CA GLU A 100 9.33 -11.91 12.39
C GLU A 100 7.85 -11.63 12.07
N ASN A 101 7.36 -10.44 12.36
CA ASN A 101 5.98 -10.05 12.11
C ASN A 101 5.67 -9.97 10.61
N ILE A 102 6.58 -9.39 9.83
CA ILE A 102 6.43 -9.33 8.36
C ILE A 102 6.37 -10.75 7.79
N LYS A 103 7.32 -11.62 8.17
CA LYS A 103 7.35 -13.02 7.74
C LYS A 103 6.06 -13.75 8.12
N SER A 104 5.64 -13.61 9.38
CA SER A 104 4.43 -14.26 9.89
C SER A 104 3.19 -13.87 9.08
N GLU A 105 3.02 -12.59 8.81
CA GLU A 105 1.88 -12.09 8.05
C GLU A 105 1.92 -12.55 6.58
N ILE A 106 3.08 -12.49 5.93
CA ILE A 106 3.26 -12.97 4.56
C ILE A 106 2.97 -14.46 4.46
N MET A 107 3.52 -15.27 5.37
CA MET A 107 3.28 -16.71 5.38
C MET A 107 1.81 -17.04 5.65
N ARG A 108 1.13 -16.28 6.50
CA ARG A 108 -0.30 -16.43 6.72
C ARG A 108 -1.10 -16.15 5.44
N ILE A 109 -0.79 -15.09 4.71
CA ILE A 109 -1.45 -14.77 3.44
C ILE A 109 -1.21 -15.86 2.40
N LEU A 110 0.01 -16.38 2.31
CA LEU A 110 0.38 -17.40 1.32
C LEU A 110 -0.17 -18.78 1.64
N CYS A 111 -0.22 -19.17 2.93
CA CYS A 111 -0.57 -20.54 3.36
C CYS A 111 -2.03 -20.68 3.80
N ASP A 112 -2.72 -19.60 4.17
CA ASP A 112 -4.13 -19.61 4.56
C ASP A 112 -4.98 -18.95 3.48
N GLN A 113 -5.53 -19.79 2.60
CA GLN A 113 -6.40 -19.33 1.49
C GLN A 113 -7.65 -18.60 1.99
N SER A 114 -8.20 -19.00 3.16
CA SER A 114 -9.37 -18.33 3.73
C SER A 114 -9.02 -16.90 4.15
N TYR A 115 -7.88 -16.74 4.81
CA TYR A 115 -7.39 -15.41 5.21
C TYR A 115 -7.05 -14.52 3.99
N ALA A 116 -6.39 -15.09 2.99
CA ALA A 116 -6.11 -14.36 1.75
C ALA A 116 -7.39 -13.89 1.04
N ASN A 117 -8.43 -14.72 1.02
CA ASN A 117 -9.72 -14.37 0.45
C ASN A 117 -10.43 -13.27 1.26
N GLN A 118 -10.38 -13.32 2.59
CA GLN A 118 -10.92 -12.24 3.44
C GLN A 118 -10.27 -10.88 3.10
N ILE A 119 -8.94 -10.86 2.89
CA ILE A 119 -8.26 -9.64 2.45
C ILE A 119 -8.76 -9.21 1.07
N ARG A 120 -8.86 -10.11 0.09
CA ARG A 120 -9.36 -9.78 -1.26
C ARG A 120 -10.78 -9.22 -1.23
N ASP A 121 -11.68 -9.84 -0.45
CA ASP A 121 -13.05 -9.36 -0.27
C ASP A 121 -13.08 -7.95 0.33
N PHE A 122 -12.19 -7.69 1.29
CA PHE A 122 -12.03 -6.37 1.87
C PHE A 122 -11.52 -5.36 0.83
N LEU A 123 -10.53 -5.72 0.01
CA LEU A 123 -10.02 -4.85 -1.06
C LEU A 123 -11.12 -4.52 -2.07
N GLN A 124 -11.93 -5.50 -2.46
CA GLN A 124 -13.09 -5.28 -3.34
C GLN A 124 -14.14 -4.37 -2.68
N TYR A 125 -14.36 -4.50 -1.38
CA TYR A 125 -15.23 -3.59 -0.65
C TYR A 125 -14.71 -2.15 -0.72
N VAL A 126 -13.39 -1.94 -0.53
CA VAL A 126 -12.77 -0.60 -0.68
C VAL A 126 -12.90 -0.07 -2.10
N CYS A 127 -12.71 -0.92 -3.12
CA CYS A 127 -12.93 -0.53 -4.52
C CYS A 127 -14.35 -0.01 -4.76
N ARG A 128 -15.36 -0.65 -4.17
CA ARG A 128 -16.76 -0.17 -4.27
C ARG A 128 -16.96 1.19 -3.59
N LEU A 129 -16.27 1.46 -2.49
CA LEU A 129 -16.32 2.77 -1.81
C LEU A 129 -15.68 3.90 -2.62
N LEU A 130 -14.68 3.58 -3.44
CA LEU A 130 -14.04 4.55 -4.34
C LEU A 130 -14.96 5.03 -5.47
N GLY A 131 -16.01 4.28 -5.77
CA GLY A 131 -16.98 4.60 -6.83
C GLY A 131 -16.44 4.35 -8.24
N GLU A 132 -17.15 4.90 -9.22
CA GLU A 132 -16.86 4.69 -10.63
C GLU A 132 -15.62 5.46 -11.12
N PRO A 133 -14.90 4.92 -12.11
CA PRO A 133 -13.80 5.61 -12.79
C PRO A 133 -14.23 6.96 -13.36
N GLY A 134 -13.24 7.80 -13.72
CA GLY A 134 -13.50 9.09 -14.39
C GLY A 134 -13.56 10.30 -13.46
N ALA A 135 -12.96 10.24 -12.26
CA ALA A 135 -12.89 11.37 -11.33
C ALA A 135 -12.28 12.62 -11.96
N SER A 136 -11.23 12.49 -12.76
CA SER A 136 -10.58 13.61 -13.46
C SER A 136 -11.51 14.25 -14.49
N GLN A 137 -12.30 13.46 -15.20
CA GLN A 137 -13.28 13.97 -16.18
C GLN A 137 -14.41 14.72 -15.48
N ARG A 138 -14.92 14.18 -14.37
CA ARG A 138 -15.95 14.86 -13.56
C ARG A 138 -15.43 16.18 -13.00
N ALA A 139 -14.20 16.20 -12.49
CA ALA A 139 -13.58 17.42 -11.99
C ALA A 139 -13.39 18.47 -13.10
N ALA A 140 -12.91 18.06 -14.26
CA ALA A 140 -12.76 18.96 -15.42
C ALA A 140 -14.11 19.54 -15.85
N HIS A 141 -15.16 18.73 -15.89
CA HIS A 141 -16.50 19.20 -16.26
C HIS A 141 -17.07 20.22 -15.27
N ILE A 142 -16.87 19.99 -13.98
CA ILE A 142 -17.27 20.96 -12.93
C ILE A 142 -16.53 22.30 -13.10
N ILE A 143 -15.22 22.24 -13.35
CA ILE A 143 -14.41 23.47 -13.56
C ILE A 143 -14.88 24.22 -14.79
N LEU A 144 -15.10 23.54 -15.92
CA LEU A 144 -15.57 24.18 -17.16
C LEU A 144 -16.94 24.83 -16.94
N ASN A 145 -17.90 24.16 -16.34
CA ASN A 145 -19.21 24.73 -16.04
C ASN A 145 -19.12 25.97 -15.14
N TYR A 146 -18.16 26.00 -14.22
CA TYR A 146 -17.94 27.18 -13.36
C TYR A 146 -17.32 28.35 -14.10
N LEU A 147 -16.51 28.10 -15.14
CA LEU A 147 -15.89 29.15 -15.94
C LEU A 147 -16.83 29.74 -17.00
N GLU A 148 -17.91 29.02 -17.36
CA GLU A 148 -18.91 29.44 -18.34
C GLU A 148 -20.12 30.14 -17.68
N SER A 149 -20.20 30.16 -16.36
CA SER A 149 -21.23 30.81 -15.55
C SER A 149 -20.81 32.23 -15.13
#